data_59501d286f4df8d6334ffbbe4b960f44
#
_entry.id   59501d286f4df8d6334ffbbe4b960f44
#
_cell.length_a   1.000
_cell.length_b   1.000
_cell.length_c   1.000
_cell.angle_alpha   90.00
_cell.angle_beta   90.00
_cell.angle_gamma   90.00
#
_symmetry.space_group_name_H-M   'P 1'
#
loop_
_entity.id
_entity.type
_entity.pdbx_description
1 polymer ?
#
loop_
_entity_poly.entity_id
_entity_poly.type
_entity_poly.pdbx_seq_one_letter_code
_entity_poly.pdbx_strand_id
1 'polypeptide(L)'
;MFMEKREHLAILDIIKICCAVLIYMRHSITMFGCTYGSSLVDGLICATTSPIMVCFFVVSGFSIYYNNSNRNLLDAGELRTFYKKRFITLFPIYILVHMLSYVLVENTLQQKIYSTPVELLGLQSMYGGLFGISHSGATWFISSLLLGYFIYPLVQELLKMNQRCIYLVTSVIFFVLVYSEVVMLQIFGVQPGYVNPVFRAMQVAFGAALCMAFTEDDKGNNKKAAIMMVANLISTGLLTVFALHYKMGIEYVTTPIYYYLIAFAM
;
A
#
# COMPACT_ATOMS: atom_id res chain seq x y z
N MET A 1 -24.21 12.42 -21.66
CA MET A 1 -24.12 11.09 -21.07
C MET A 1 -23.87 11.30 -19.57
N PHE A 2 -24.92 11.17 -18.75
CA PHE A 2 -24.79 11.35 -17.31
C PHE A 2 -23.90 10.25 -16.76
N MET A 3 -22.80 10.62 -16.11
CA MET A 3 -21.98 9.66 -15.36
C MET A 3 -22.84 9.15 -14.20
N GLU A 4 -23.23 7.89 -14.28
CA GLU A 4 -23.88 7.21 -13.17
C GLU A 4 -22.96 7.28 -11.96
N LYS A 5 -23.42 7.93 -10.91
CA LYS A 5 -22.64 8.10 -9.68
C LYS A 5 -22.53 6.70 -9.05
N ARG A 6 -21.33 6.11 -9.10
CA ARG A 6 -21.09 4.80 -8.48
C ARG A 6 -21.49 4.83 -7.01
N GLU A 7 -22.08 3.75 -6.54
CA GLU A 7 -22.44 3.59 -5.14
C GLU A 7 -21.20 3.74 -4.25
N HIS A 8 -21.40 4.36 -3.11
CA HIS A 8 -20.32 4.53 -2.13
C HIS A 8 -20.09 3.22 -1.40
N LEU A 9 -18.90 2.63 -1.52
CA LEU A 9 -18.55 1.40 -0.84
C LEU A 9 -18.13 1.70 0.61
N ALA A 10 -19.13 1.78 1.51
CA ALA A 10 -18.91 2.06 2.93
C ALA A 10 -17.91 1.09 3.59
N ILE A 11 -17.85 -0.16 3.12
CA ILE A 11 -16.93 -1.17 3.64
C ILE A 11 -15.46 -0.74 3.50
N LEU A 12 -15.09 -0.10 2.38
CA LEU A 12 -13.72 0.38 2.18
C LEU A 12 -13.32 1.48 3.17
N ASP A 13 -14.27 2.33 3.54
CA ASP A 13 -14.00 3.38 4.54
C ASP A 13 -13.93 2.79 5.94
N ILE A 14 -14.77 1.81 6.27
CA ILE A 14 -14.69 1.08 7.54
C ILE A 14 -13.32 0.40 7.67
N ILE A 15 -12.85 -0.29 6.64
CA ILE A 15 -11.53 -0.93 6.63
C ILE A 15 -10.43 0.11 6.87
N LYS A 16 -10.46 1.26 6.19
CA LYS A 16 -9.47 2.33 6.38
C LYS A 16 -9.48 2.88 7.80
N ILE A 17 -10.66 3.08 8.39
CA ILE A 17 -10.81 3.55 9.78
C ILE A 17 -10.23 2.52 10.75
N CYS A 18 -10.58 1.24 10.61
CA CYS A 18 -10.03 0.18 11.45
C CYS A 18 -8.50 0.11 11.35
N CYS A 19 -7.96 0.20 10.14
CA CYS A 19 -6.51 0.25 9.93
C CYS A 19 -5.88 1.46 10.62
N ALA A 20 -6.48 2.65 10.51
CA ALA A 20 -5.98 3.86 11.14
C ALA A 20 -5.96 3.74 12.68
N VAL A 21 -7.02 3.19 13.26
CA VAL A 21 -7.11 2.96 14.71
C VAL A 21 -6.01 1.98 15.17
N LEU A 22 -5.81 0.88 14.47
CA LEU A 22 -4.78 -0.11 14.82
C LEU A 22 -3.36 0.47 14.71
N ILE A 23 -3.09 1.30 13.71
CA ILE A 23 -1.80 2.01 13.58
C ILE A 23 -1.60 2.99 14.73
N TYR A 24 -2.65 3.74 15.10
CA TYR A 24 -2.61 4.65 16.24
C TYR A 24 -2.29 3.88 17.54
N MET A 25 -3.00 2.78 17.79
CA MET A 25 -2.78 1.94 18.98
C MET A 25 -1.33 1.42 19.03
N ARG A 26 -0.79 0.94 17.91
CA ARG A 26 0.60 0.52 17.85
C ARG A 26 1.58 1.65 18.18
N HIS A 27 1.39 2.82 17.57
CA HIS A 27 2.29 3.94 17.85
C HIS A 27 2.19 4.41 19.31
N SER A 28 0.99 4.36 19.91
CA SER A 28 0.83 4.69 21.33
C SER A 28 1.55 3.68 22.25
N ILE A 29 1.57 2.39 21.90
CA ILE A 29 2.36 1.38 22.61
C ILE A 29 3.85 1.68 22.47
N THR A 30 4.33 1.86 21.24
CA THR A 30 5.77 1.93 20.97
C THR A 30 6.43 3.26 21.33
N MET A 31 5.68 4.37 21.27
CA MET A 31 6.22 5.71 21.53
C MET A 31 5.91 6.21 22.95
N PHE A 32 4.77 5.81 23.50
CA PHE A 32 4.30 6.34 24.79
C PHE A 32 4.14 5.26 25.87
N GLY A 33 4.44 3.98 25.57
CA GLY A 33 4.33 2.89 26.53
C GLY A 33 2.90 2.59 26.97
N CYS A 34 1.89 2.98 26.17
CA CYS A 34 0.49 2.67 26.47
C CYS A 34 0.27 1.14 26.42
N THR A 35 -0.72 0.66 27.20
CA THR A 35 -1.12 -0.75 27.21
C THR A 35 -2.62 -0.87 26.99
N TYR A 36 -3.03 -1.93 26.27
CA TYR A 36 -4.42 -2.20 25.91
C TYR A 36 -4.94 -3.50 26.53
N GLY A 37 -4.63 -3.71 27.79
CA GLY A 37 -5.18 -4.79 28.61
C GLY A 37 -4.19 -5.89 28.97
N SER A 38 -3.44 -6.46 28.03
CA SER A 38 -2.44 -7.48 28.30
C SER A 38 -1.27 -7.45 27.33
N SER A 39 -0.12 -7.99 27.73
CA SER A 39 1.06 -8.10 26.86
C SER A 39 0.80 -8.89 25.58
N LEU A 40 -0.13 -9.84 25.62
CA LEU A 40 -0.54 -10.61 24.44
C LEU A 40 -1.30 -9.72 23.43
N VAL A 41 -2.24 -8.90 23.91
CA VAL A 41 -3.00 -7.96 23.06
C VAL A 41 -2.06 -6.92 22.48
N ASP A 42 -1.18 -6.35 23.28
CA ASP A 42 -0.19 -5.38 22.84
C ASP A 42 0.77 -5.98 21.78
N GLY A 43 1.19 -7.22 22.02
CA GLY A 43 2.01 -7.98 21.07
C GLY A 43 1.30 -8.24 19.75
N LEU A 44 0.02 -8.61 19.76
CA LEU A 44 -0.79 -8.78 18.55
C LEU A 44 -0.95 -7.46 17.78
N ILE A 45 -1.23 -6.35 18.47
CA ILE A 45 -1.34 -5.02 17.85
C ILE A 45 -0.01 -4.67 17.17
N CYS A 46 1.11 -4.89 17.82
CA CYS A 46 2.43 -4.62 17.25
C CYS A 46 2.76 -5.52 16.06
N ALA A 47 2.40 -6.80 16.10
CA ALA A 47 2.65 -7.74 15.02
C ALA A 47 1.82 -7.45 13.75
N THR A 48 0.63 -6.84 13.87
CA THR A 48 -0.26 -6.57 12.74
C THR A 48 0.10 -5.34 11.93
N THR A 49 1.15 -4.61 12.26
CA THR A 49 1.47 -3.33 11.61
C THR A 49 1.79 -3.45 10.13
N SER A 50 2.64 -4.41 9.74
CA SER A 50 2.99 -4.59 8.33
C SER A 50 1.77 -4.96 7.48
N PRO A 51 0.94 -5.93 7.89
CA PRO A 51 -0.32 -6.26 7.22
C PRO A 51 -1.28 -5.09 7.08
N ILE A 52 -1.42 -4.28 8.13
CA ILE A 52 -2.31 -3.12 8.12
C ILE A 52 -1.85 -2.10 7.07
N MET A 53 -0.54 -1.87 6.95
CA MET A 53 0.01 -0.99 5.92
C MET A 53 -0.22 -1.54 4.51
N VAL A 54 -0.04 -2.86 4.29
CA VAL A 54 -0.41 -3.52 3.03
C VAL A 54 -1.88 -3.26 2.71
N CYS A 55 -2.76 -3.48 3.69
CA CYS A 55 -4.20 -3.24 3.55
C CYS A 55 -4.49 -1.81 3.09
N PHE A 56 -3.88 -0.81 3.71
CA PHE A 56 -4.06 0.59 3.32
C PHE A 56 -3.72 0.87 1.86
N PHE A 57 -2.58 0.37 1.38
CA PHE A 57 -2.15 0.61 0.00
C PHE A 57 -3.02 -0.15 -1.00
N VAL A 58 -3.39 -1.39 -0.71
CA VAL A 58 -4.29 -2.20 -1.56
C VAL A 58 -5.67 -1.56 -1.63
N VAL A 59 -6.29 -1.21 -0.49
CA VAL A 59 -7.60 -0.54 -0.43
C VAL A 59 -7.55 0.83 -1.13
N SER A 60 -6.43 1.54 -1.04
CA SER A 60 -6.24 2.80 -1.76
C SER A 60 -6.28 2.58 -3.26
N GLY A 61 -5.54 1.58 -3.77
CA GLY A 61 -5.55 1.22 -5.19
C GLY A 61 -6.92 0.81 -5.70
N PHE A 62 -7.61 -0.05 -4.93
CA PHE A 62 -8.98 -0.46 -5.23
C PHE A 62 -9.93 0.75 -5.32
N SER A 63 -9.93 1.59 -4.28
CA SER A 63 -10.78 2.79 -4.24
C SER A 63 -10.49 3.77 -5.39
N ILE A 64 -9.21 3.92 -5.77
CA ILE A 64 -8.82 4.80 -6.87
C ILE A 64 -9.37 4.25 -8.19
N TYR A 65 -9.19 2.97 -8.46
CA TYR A 65 -9.70 2.33 -9.68
C TYR A 65 -11.23 2.39 -9.72
N TYR A 66 -11.90 2.01 -8.65
CA TYR A 66 -13.35 2.06 -8.54
C TYR A 66 -13.93 3.43 -8.90
N ASN A 67 -13.31 4.52 -8.41
CA ASN A 67 -13.79 5.87 -8.64
C ASN A 67 -13.36 6.49 -9.98
N ASN A 68 -12.38 5.93 -10.68
CA ASN A 68 -11.82 6.54 -11.91
C ASN A 68 -11.79 5.60 -13.12
N SER A 69 -12.29 4.36 -13.03
CA SER A 69 -12.20 3.38 -14.13
C SER A 69 -12.82 3.87 -15.44
N ASN A 70 -13.88 4.70 -15.38
CA ASN A 70 -14.56 5.24 -16.55
C ASN A 70 -13.91 6.53 -17.09
N ARG A 71 -12.84 7.02 -16.44
CA ARG A 71 -12.13 8.23 -16.86
C ARG A 71 -10.93 7.86 -17.71
N ASN A 72 -10.63 8.71 -18.71
CA ASN A 72 -9.38 8.62 -19.46
C ASN A 72 -8.33 9.51 -18.79
N LEU A 73 -7.52 8.93 -17.89
CA LEU A 73 -6.49 9.68 -17.17
C LEU A 73 -5.26 10.02 -18.04
N LEU A 74 -5.21 9.61 -19.31
CA LEU A 74 -4.20 10.09 -20.25
C LEU A 74 -4.62 11.43 -20.91
N ASP A 75 -5.90 11.84 -20.81
CA ASP A 75 -6.33 13.17 -21.18
C ASP A 75 -5.80 14.20 -20.19
N ALA A 76 -5.22 15.29 -20.70
CA ALA A 76 -4.56 16.30 -19.86
C ALA A 76 -5.52 16.99 -18.87
N GLY A 77 -6.80 17.17 -19.23
CA GLY A 77 -7.81 17.79 -18.37
C GLY A 77 -8.20 16.86 -17.21
N GLU A 78 -8.43 15.58 -17.52
CA GLU A 78 -8.76 14.54 -16.54
C GLU A 78 -7.57 14.27 -15.60
N LEU A 79 -6.36 14.20 -16.16
CA LEU A 79 -5.13 14.02 -15.40
C LEU A 79 -4.90 15.16 -14.41
N ARG A 80 -5.03 16.41 -14.87
CA ARG A 80 -4.91 17.61 -14.02
C ARG A 80 -5.95 17.58 -12.89
N THR A 81 -7.17 17.21 -13.19
CA THR A 81 -8.26 17.11 -12.20
C THR A 81 -7.97 16.02 -11.18
N PHE A 82 -7.48 14.87 -11.64
CA PHE A 82 -7.07 13.76 -10.78
C PHE A 82 -5.98 14.17 -9.79
N TYR A 83 -4.86 14.74 -10.27
CA TYR A 83 -3.78 15.15 -9.39
C TYR A 83 -4.16 16.32 -8.48
N LYS A 84 -4.90 17.31 -8.97
CA LYS A 84 -5.39 18.42 -8.14
C LYS A 84 -6.20 17.92 -6.96
N LYS A 85 -7.11 16.96 -7.18
CA LYS A 85 -7.91 16.37 -6.10
C LYS A 85 -7.03 15.68 -5.05
N ARG A 86 -6.01 14.90 -5.47
CA ARG A 86 -5.10 14.21 -4.56
C ARG A 86 -4.22 15.18 -3.79
N PHE A 87 -3.69 16.18 -4.48
CA PHE A 87 -2.89 17.22 -3.85
C PHE A 87 -3.68 17.99 -2.77
N ILE A 88 -4.85 18.50 -3.09
CA ILE A 88 -5.68 19.25 -2.13
C ILE A 88 -6.07 18.39 -0.91
N THR A 89 -6.28 17.09 -1.10
CA THR A 89 -6.67 16.20 0.00
C THR A 89 -5.51 15.88 0.93
N LEU A 90 -4.29 15.70 0.42
CA LEU A 90 -3.15 15.19 1.20
C LEU A 90 -2.23 16.28 1.71
N PHE A 91 -1.88 17.24 0.86
CA PHE A 91 -0.81 18.20 1.15
C PHE A 91 -1.09 19.15 2.33
N PRO A 92 -2.31 19.67 2.55
CA PRO A 92 -2.53 20.57 3.69
C PRO A 92 -2.22 19.90 5.03
N ILE A 93 -2.70 18.69 5.24
CA ILE A 93 -2.43 17.91 6.46
C ILE A 93 -0.96 17.50 6.52
N TYR A 94 -0.39 17.06 5.39
CA TYR A 94 1.01 16.69 5.31
C TYR A 94 1.94 17.84 5.72
N ILE A 95 1.76 19.03 5.17
CA ILE A 95 2.55 20.22 5.49
C ILE A 95 2.36 20.62 6.96
N LEU A 96 1.13 20.58 7.47
CA LEU A 96 0.86 20.89 8.88
C LEU A 96 1.63 19.95 9.82
N VAL A 97 1.53 18.63 9.59
CA VAL A 97 2.24 17.64 10.40
C VAL A 97 3.76 17.84 10.28
N HIS A 98 4.25 18.17 9.08
CA HIS A 98 5.66 18.40 8.85
C HIS A 98 6.19 19.64 9.59
N MET A 99 5.45 20.74 9.54
CA MET A 99 5.79 21.95 10.29
C MET A 99 5.80 21.70 11.81
N LEU A 100 4.82 20.97 12.34
CA LEU A 100 4.80 20.60 13.76
C LEU A 100 6.03 19.72 14.11
N SER A 101 6.32 18.73 13.31
CA SER A 101 7.49 17.85 13.51
C SER A 101 8.80 18.65 13.45
N TYR A 102 8.90 19.61 12.53
CA TYR A 102 10.10 20.47 12.39
C TYR A 102 10.42 21.25 13.68
N VAL A 103 9.37 21.67 14.41
CA VAL A 103 9.51 22.38 15.69
C VAL A 103 9.81 21.43 16.84
N LEU A 104 9.14 20.27 16.86
CA LEU A 104 9.14 19.36 18.01
C LEU A 104 10.32 18.37 18.02
N VAL A 105 10.89 18.05 16.86
CA VAL A 105 11.95 17.05 16.74
C VAL A 105 13.32 17.73 16.86
N GLU A 106 14.15 17.20 17.75
CA GLU A 106 15.52 17.67 18.00
C GLU A 106 16.48 17.13 16.94
N ASN A 107 16.47 17.73 15.77
CA ASN A 107 17.46 17.49 14.73
C ASN A 107 18.47 18.66 14.67
N THR A 108 19.69 18.36 14.24
CA THR A 108 20.69 19.42 14.00
C THR A 108 20.21 20.33 12.86
N LEU A 109 20.65 21.61 12.89
CA LEU A 109 20.33 22.56 11.83
C LEU A 109 20.72 22.03 10.44
N GLN A 110 21.86 21.36 10.36
CA GLN A 110 22.34 20.75 9.11
C GLN A 110 21.39 19.66 8.60
N GLN A 111 20.92 18.76 9.47
CA GLN A 111 19.93 17.75 9.12
C GLN A 111 18.63 18.41 8.65
N LYS A 112 18.15 19.44 9.35
CA LYS A 112 16.96 20.19 8.97
C LYS A 112 17.07 20.80 7.57
N ILE A 113 18.21 21.42 7.24
CA ILE A 113 18.43 22.03 5.94
C ILE A 113 18.42 20.98 4.81
N TYR A 114 19.04 19.81 5.00
CA TYR A 114 19.11 18.78 3.97
C TYR A 114 17.80 18.01 3.80
N SER A 115 17.08 17.71 4.88
CA SER A 115 15.85 16.91 4.80
C SER A 115 14.63 17.72 4.34
N THR A 116 14.51 18.99 4.74
CA THR A 116 13.31 19.79 4.48
C THR A 116 12.90 19.88 2.99
N PRO A 117 13.78 20.15 2.02
CA PRO A 117 13.37 20.21 0.61
C PRO A 117 12.80 18.89 0.10
N VAL A 118 13.40 17.76 0.50
CA VAL A 118 12.99 16.42 0.10
C VAL A 118 11.65 16.06 0.75
N GLU A 119 11.50 16.40 2.01
CA GLU A 119 10.27 16.20 2.76
C GLU A 119 9.12 17.07 2.27
N LEU A 120 9.35 18.35 1.95
CA LEU A 120 8.32 19.21 1.36
C LEU A 120 7.80 18.68 0.03
N LEU A 121 8.64 17.98 -0.73
CA LEU A 121 8.25 17.32 -1.97
C LEU A 121 7.62 15.93 -1.74
N GLY A 122 7.62 15.42 -0.52
CA GLY A 122 7.13 14.09 -0.18
C GLY A 122 8.00 12.97 -0.74
N LEU A 123 9.33 13.15 -0.81
CA LEU A 123 10.28 12.21 -1.42
C LEU A 123 11.15 11.47 -0.40
N GLN A 124 10.94 11.67 0.91
CA GLN A 124 11.81 11.13 1.96
C GLN A 124 11.90 9.61 1.98
N SER A 125 10.87 8.89 1.55
CA SER A 125 10.91 7.42 1.48
C SER A 125 11.66 6.88 0.26
N MET A 126 11.96 7.74 -0.73
CA MET A 126 12.73 7.35 -1.93
C MET A 126 14.21 7.07 -1.62
N TYR A 127 14.72 7.62 -0.52
CA TYR A 127 16.12 7.53 -0.15
C TYR A 127 16.25 7.02 1.28
N GLY A 128 16.63 5.75 1.44
CA GLY A 128 16.72 5.10 2.76
C GLY A 128 17.60 5.86 3.77
N GLY A 129 18.67 6.51 3.32
CA GLY A 129 19.53 7.36 4.19
C GLY A 129 18.82 8.62 4.70
N LEU A 130 17.87 9.17 3.95
CA LEU A 130 17.09 10.35 4.37
C LEU A 130 15.97 9.99 5.34
N PHE A 131 15.49 8.76 5.30
CA PHE A 131 14.47 8.31 6.25
C PHE A 131 14.95 8.38 7.70
N GLY A 132 16.25 8.07 7.96
CA GLY A 132 16.85 8.11 9.30
C GLY A 132 17.01 9.53 9.87
N ILE A 133 17.01 10.56 9.02
CA ILE A 133 17.15 11.97 9.42
C ILE A 133 15.87 12.79 9.18
N SER A 134 14.80 12.14 8.74
CA SER A 134 13.51 12.77 8.53
C SER A 134 12.95 13.35 9.84
N HIS A 135 12.38 14.56 9.78
CA HIS A 135 11.72 15.20 10.92
C HIS A 135 10.48 14.43 11.38
N SER A 136 9.84 13.70 10.49
CA SER A 136 8.66 12.91 10.78
C SER A 136 8.75 11.55 10.11
N GLY A 137 9.26 10.57 10.84
CA GLY A 137 9.34 9.19 10.35
C GLY A 137 7.98 8.65 9.87
N ALA A 138 6.88 9.06 10.49
CA ALA A 138 5.54 8.61 10.11
C ALA A 138 5.10 9.11 8.73
N THR A 139 5.64 10.20 8.21
CA THR A 139 5.26 10.78 6.91
C THR A 139 5.75 9.99 5.68
N TRP A 140 6.58 8.96 5.88
CA TRP A 140 6.98 8.04 4.82
C TRP A 140 5.77 7.44 4.08
N PHE A 141 4.67 7.24 4.77
CA PHE A 141 3.42 6.72 4.22
C PHE A 141 2.89 7.63 3.10
N ILE A 142 2.87 8.95 3.33
CA ILE A 142 2.42 9.93 2.32
C ILE A 142 3.36 9.92 1.13
N SER A 143 4.66 9.89 1.35
CA SER A 143 5.67 9.80 0.28
C SER A 143 5.44 8.58 -0.63
N SER A 144 5.24 7.41 -0.02
CA SER A 144 4.97 6.18 -0.77
C SER A 144 3.63 6.22 -1.50
N LEU A 145 2.60 6.82 -0.89
CA LEU A 145 1.28 6.97 -1.51
C LEU A 145 1.30 7.95 -2.70
N LEU A 146 2.09 9.02 -2.60
CA LEU A 146 2.29 9.98 -3.69
C LEU A 146 2.90 9.31 -4.93
N LEU A 147 3.89 8.43 -4.76
CA LEU A 147 4.43 7.65 -5.88
C LEU A 147 3.34 6.76 -6.50
N GLY A 148 2.57 6.06 -5.67
CA GLY A 148 1.45 5.26 -6.13
C GLY A 148 0.45 6.07 -6.96
N TYR A 149 0.11 7.27 -6.52
CA TYR A 149 -0.77 8.17 -7.26
C TYR A 149 -0.13 8.70 -8.55
N PHE A 150 1.16 8.99 -8.51
CA PHE A 150 1.89 9.49 -9.67
C PHE A 150 1.89 8.48 -10.82
N ILE A 151 2.15 7.21 -10.53
CA ILE A 151 2.18 6.16 -11.55
C ILE A 151 0.80 5.62 -11.91
N TYR A 152 -0.23 5.89 -11.11
CA TYR A 152 -1.55 5.28 -11.25
C TYR A 152 -2.21 5.48 -12.64
N PRO A 153 -2.14 6.65 -13.32
CA PRO A 153 -2.70 6.79 -14.66
C PRO A 153 -2.12 5.79 -15.66
N LEU A 154 -0.81 5.54 -15.59
CA LEU A 154 -0.15 4.51 -16.40
C LEU A 154 -0.61 3.10 -16.02
N VAL A 155 -0.70 2.82 -14.71
CA VAL A 155 -1.21 1.53 -14.20
C VAL A 155 -2.63 1.28 -14.72
N GLN A 156 -3.52 2.27 -14.62
CA GLN A 156 -4.89 2.15 -15.11
C GLN A 156 -4.94 1.78 -16.60
N GLU A 157 -4.13 2.42 -17.42
CA GLU A 157 -4.10 2.15 -18.84
C GLU A 157 -3.54 0.76 -19.16
N LEU A 158 -2.46 0.37 -18.49
CA LEU A 158 -1.90 -0.99 -18.62
C LEU A 158 -2.91 -2.06 -18.23
N LEU A 159 -3.70 -1.84 -17.17
CA LEU A 159 -4.78 -2.74 -16.78
C LEU A 159 -5.86 -2.82 -17.84
N LYS A 160 -6.32 -1.68 -18.40
CA LYS A 160 -7.33 -1.64 -19.48
C LYS A 160 -6.85 -2.37 -20.74
N MET A 161 -5.61 -2.20 -21.14
CA MET A 161 -5.01 -2.91 -22.29
C MET A 161 -4.99 -4.42 -22.05
N ASN A 162 -4.86 -4.88 -20.83
CA ASN A 162 -4.77 -6.28 -20.45
C ASN A 162 -6.06 -6.83 -19.81
N GLN A 163 -7.20 -6.17 -20.00
CA GLN A 163 -8.48 -6.54 -19.40
C GLN A 163 -8.87 -8.00 -19.61
N ARG A 164 -8.61 -8.54 -20.80
CA ARG A 164 -8.90 -9.97 -21.13
C ARG A 164 -8.10 -10.97 -20.28
N CYS A 165 -6.97 -10.53 -19.73
CA CYS A 165 -6.06 -11.34 -18.93
C CYS A 165 -5.98 -10.83 -17.48
N ILE A 166 -6.98 -10.10 -16.99
CA ILE A 166 -6.89 -9.40 -15.71
C ILE A 166 -6.55 -10.32 -14.54
N TYR A 167 -7.11 -11.53 -14.50
CA TYR A 167 -6.77 -12.50 -13.46
C TYR A 167 -5.30 -12.91 -13.49
N LEU A 168 -4.74 -13.12 -14.71
CA LEU A 168 -3.32 -13.41 -14.87
C LEU A 168 -2.46 -12.24 -14.42
N VAL A 169 -2.79 -11.02 -14.83
CA VAL A 169 -2.09 -9.79 -14.44
C VAL A 169 -2.11 -9.63 -12.92
N THR A 170 -3.27 -9.78 -12.29
CA THR A 170 -3.43 -9.70 -10.83
C THR A 170 -2.56 -10.75 -10.13
N SER A 171 -2.54 -11.99 -10.62
CA SER A 171 -1.70 -13.06 -10.07
C SER A 171 -0.21 -12.81 -10.24
N VAL A 172 0.20 -12.28 -11.39
CA VAL A 172 1.61 -11.90 -11.62
C VAL A 172 2.04 -10.79 -10.67
N ILE A 173 1.23 -9.76 -10.48
CA ILE A 173 1.54 -8.68 -9.53
C ILE A 173 1.63 -9.25 -8.10
N PHE A 174 0.70 -10.10 -7.70
CA PHE A 174 0.74 -10.78 -6.40
C PHE A 174 2.02 -11.59 -6.23
N PHE A 175 2.36 -12.42 -7.23
CA PHE A 175 3.56 -13.23 -7.22
C PHE A 175 4.82 -12.37 -7.09
N VAL A 176 4.94 -11.32 -7.89
CA VAL A 176 6.07 -10.38 -7.83
C VAL A 176 6.15 -9.72 -6.45
N LEU A 177 5.03 -9.27 -5.87
CA LEU A 177 5.01 -8.66 -4.54
C LEU A 177 5.54 -9.62 -3.47
N VAL A 178 5.06 -10.86 -3.47
CA VAL A 178 5.39 -11.85 -2.44
C VAL A 178 6.81 -12.36 -2.59
N TYR A 179 7.22 -12.73 -3.81
CA TYR A 179 8.54 -13.33 -4.03
C TYR A 179 9.68 -12.33 -4.08
N SER A 180 9.44 -11.11 -4.57
CA SER A 180 10.50 -10.10 -4.59
C SER A 180 10.95 -9.71 -3.18
N GLU A 181 10.05 -9.72 -2.20
CA GLU A 181 10.37 -9.48 -0.80
C GLU A 181 11.35 -10.52 -0.27
N VAL A 182 11.11 -11.79 -0.57
CA VAL A 182 11.96 -12.92 -0.18
C VAL A 182 13.30 -12.90 -0.92
N VAL A 183 13.26 -12.70 -2.23
CA VAL A 183 14.48 -12.70 -3.08
C VAL A 183 15.40 -11.55 -2.70
N MET A 184 14.87 -10.36 -2.47
CA MET A 184 15.68 -9.20 -2.07
C MET A 184 16.38 -9.42 -0.74
N LEU A 185 15.72 -10.05 0.22
CA LEU A 185 16.34 -10.40 1.49
C LEU A 185 17.45 -11.45 1.31
N GLN A 186 17.17 -12.53 0.58
CA GLN A 186 18.09 -13.66 0.47
C GLN A 186 19.30 -13.38 -0.43
N ILE A 187 19.10 -12.65 -1.53
CA ILE A 187 20.19 -12.38 -2.50
C ILE A 187 20.97 -11.14 -2.12
N PHE A 188 20.30 -10.09 -1.69
CA PHE A 188 20.93 -8.79 -1.48
C PHE A 188 21.10 -8.41 0.00
N GLY A 189 20.57 -9.22 0.93
CA GLY A 189 20.60 -8.91 2.36
C GLY A 189 19.84 -7.62 2.72
N VAL A 190 19.06 -7.10 1.78
CA VAL A 190 18.30 -5.86 1.95
C VAL A 190 16.85 -6.24 2.17
N GLN A 191 16.34 -5.96 3.37
CA GLN A 191 14.90 -6.01 3.52
C GLN A 191 14.29 -5.01 2.53
N PRO A 192 13.36 -5.42 1.66
CA PRO A 192 12.56 -4.50 0.88
C PRO A 192 11.77 -3.70 1.89
N GLY A 193 12.27 -2.53 2.20
CA GLY A 193 11.93 -1.86 3.42
C GLY A 193 10.44 -1.64 3.52
N TYR A 194 9.93 -1.86 4.70
CA TYR A 194 8.59 -1.43 5.16
C TYR A 194 8.17 -0.05 4.61
N VAL A 195 9.14 0.80 4.33
CA VAL A 195 8.96 2.15 3.77
C VAL A 195 9.25 2.26 2.27
N ASN A 196 9.60 1.16 1.58
CA ASN A 196 10.01 1.22 0.17
C ASN A 196 8.84 1.66 -0.72
N PRO A 197 8.92 2.83 -1.38
CA PRO A 197 7.82 3.42 -2.13
C PRO A 197 7.45 2.60 -3.37
N VAL A 198 8.40 1.87 -3.96
CA VAL A 198 8.14 1.03 -5.14
C VAL A 198 7.25 -0.14 -4.77
N PHE A 199 7.55 -0.84 -3.66
CA PHE A 199 6.68 -1.93 -3.18
C PHE A 199 5.29 -1.42 -2.82
N ARG A 200 5.20 -0.25 -2.19
CA ARG A 200 3.92 0.36 -1.85
C ARG A 200 3.12 0.78 -3.08
N ALA A 201 3.78 1.30 -4.10
CA ALA A 201 3.16 1.60 -5.38
C ALA A 201 2.66 0.32 -6.10
N MET A 202 3.39 -0.79 -6.02
CA MET A 202 2.94 -2.08 -6.54
C MET A 202 1.72 -2.62 -5.77
N GLN A 203 1.61 -2.37 -4.46
CA GLN A 203 0.40 -2.72 -3.68
C GLN A 203 -0.81 -1.89 -4.12
N VAL A 204 -0.62 -0.61 -4.45
CA VAL A 204 -1.68 0.22 -5.08
C VAL A 204 -2.08 -0.37 -6.43
N ALA A 205 -1.12 -0.76 -7.26
CA ALA A 205 -1.41 -1.40 -8.55
C ALA A 205 -2.16 -2.73 -8.39
N PHE A 206 -1.78 -3.54 -7.40
CA PHE A 206 -2.49 -4.78 -7.05
C PHE A 206 -3.95 -4.52 -6.66
N GLY A 207 -4.20 -3.53 -5.80
CA GLY A 207 -5.55 -3.13 -5.42
C GLY A 207 -6.40 -2.67 -6.60
N ALA A 208 -5.81 -1.91 -7.53
CA ALA A 208 -6.48 -1.50 -8.76
C ALA A 208 -6.82 -2.71 -9.66
N ALA A 209 -5.91 -3.66 -9.80
CA ALA A 209 -6.11 -4.90 -10.56
C ALA A 209 -7.20 -5.76 -9.93
N LEU A 210 -7.23 -5.89 -8.60
CA LEU A 210 -8.32 -6.57 -7.88
C LEU A 210 -9.67 -5.93 -8.18
N CYS A 211 -9.77 -4.59 -8.07
CA CYS A 211 -11.02 -3.89 -8.37
C CYS A 211 -11.50 -4.18 -9.80
N MET A 212 -10.59 -4.15 -10.77
CA MET A 212 -10.92 -4.48 -12.15
C MET A 212 -11.38 -5.93 -12.29
N ALA A 213 -10.67 -6.87 -11.66
CA ALA A 213 -11.03 -8.30 -11.69
C ALA A 213 -12.44 -8.54 -11.12
N PHE A 214 -12.78 -7.91 -9.99
CA PHE A 214 -14.12 -8.03 -9.38
C PHE A 214 -15.22 -7.37 -10.20
N THR A 215 -14.95 -6.25 -10.87
CA THR A 215 -15.96 -5.55 -11.69
C THR A 215 -16.19 -6.19 -13.06
N GLU A 216 -15.25 -6.99 -13.54
CA GLU A 216 -15.34 -7.69 -14.84
C GLU A 216 -15.93 -9.11 -14.72
N ASP A 217 -16.14 -9.61 -13.49
CA ASP A 217 -16.56 -11.00 -13.23
C ASP A 217 -18.02 -11.33 -13.65
N ASP A 218 -18.79 -10.34 -14.01
CA ASP A 218 -20.19 -10.49 -14.45
C ASP A 218 -20.39 -11.35 -15.73
N LYS A 219 -19.30 -11.87 -16.33
CA LYS A 219 -19.34 -12.55 -17.64
C LYS A 219 -18.93 -14.03 -17.65
N GLY A 220 -19.08 -14.73 -16.54
CA GLY A 220 -18.98 -16.20 -16.53
C GLY A 220 -17.56 -16.76 -16.57
N ASN A 221 -16.58 -16.04 -16.06
CA ASN A 221 -15.16 -16.42 -16.08
C ASN A 221 -14.69 -17.12 -14.77
N ASN A 222 -15.66 -17.63 -13.97
CA ASN A 222 -15.42 -18.26 -12.67
C ASN A 222 -14.34 -19.36 -12.70
N LYS A 223 -14.21 -20.10 -13.83
CA LYS A 223 -13.17 -21.13 -13.97
C LYS A 223 -11.76 -20.54 -13.98
N LYS A 224 -11.55 -19.41 -14.69
CA LYS A 224 -10.24 -18.75 -14.73
C LYS A 224 -9.92 -18.13 -13.36
N ALA A 225 -10.86 -17.46 -12.72
CA ALA A 225 -10.70 -16.93 -11.38
C ALA A 225 -10.33 -18.04 -10.39
N ALA A 226 -11.02 -19.16 -10.39
CA ALA A 226 -10.72 -20.31 -9.55
C ALA A 226 -9.32 -20.90 -9.81
N ILE A 227 -8.93 -21.08 -11.08
CA ILE A 227 -7.60 -21.57 -11.44
C ILE A 227 -6.51 -20.62 -10.90
N MET A 228 -6.69 -19.31 -11.06
CA MET A 228 -5.73 -18.32 -10.58
C MET A 228 -5.66 -18.28 -9.07
N MET A 229 -6.80 -18.40 -8.38
CA MET A 229 -6.85 -18.51 -6.92
C MET A 229 -6.09 -19.75 -6.43
N VAL A 230 -6.30 -20.90 -7.04
CA VAL A 230 -5.58 -22.14 -6.71
C VAL A 230 -4.07 -22.00 -6.98
N ALA A 231 -3.67 -21.42 -8.11
CA ALA A 231 -2.27 -21.18 -8.44
C ALA A 231 -1.59 -20.26 -7.40
N ASN A 232 -2.28 -19.21 -6.98
CA ASN A 232 -1.79 -18.30 -5.94
C ASN A 232 -1.68 -18.99 -4.57
N LEU A 233 -2.63 -19.85 -4.20
CA LEU A 233 -2.59 -20.64 -2.96
C LEU A 233 -1.41 -21.61 -2.96
N ILE A 234 -1.18 -22.31 -4.08
CA ILE A 234 -0.02 -23.21 -4.23
C ILE A 234 1.28 -22.41 -4.12
N SER A 235 1.37 -21.27 -4.82
CA SER A 235 2.53 -20.37 -4.75
C SER A 235 2.82 -19.91 -3.32
N THR A 236 1.78 -19.54 -2.56
CA THR A 236 1.92 -19.14 -1.15
C THR A 236 2.39 -20.32 -0.29
N GLY A 237 1.84 -21.52 -0.52
CA GLY A 237 2.27 -22.72 0.19
C GLY A 237 3.77 -23.04 -0.06
N LEU A 238 4.23 -22.94 -1.31
CA LEU A 238 5.63 -23.13 -1.66
C LEU A 238 6.53 -22.08 -1.00
N LEU A 239 6.11 -20.82 -0.98
CA LEU A 239 6.84 -19.75 -0.29
C LEU A 239 6.92 -19.99 1.22
N THR A 240 5.82 -20.45 1.83
CA THR A 240 5.80 -20.78 3.26
C THR A 240 6.80 -21.89 3.58
N VAL A 241 6.81 -22.97 2.78
CA VAL A 241 7.79 -24.08 2.92
C VAL A 241 9.22 -23.55 2.77
N PHE A 242 9.45 -22.69 1.75
CA PHE A 242 10.75 -22.08 1.54
C PHE A 242 11.18 -21.22 2.73
N ALA A 243 10.30 -20.33 3.23
CA ALA A 243 10.59 -19.46 4.36
C ALA A 243 10.89 -20.26 5.64
N LEU A 244 10.15 -21.33 5.88
CA LEU A 244 10.41 -22.24 7.01
C LEU A 244 11.75 -22.99 6.87
N HIS A 245 12.08 -23.45 5.67
CA HIS A 245 13.35 -24.14 5.40
C HIS A 245 14.56 -23.24 5.66
N TYR A 246 14.49 -21.98 5.23
CA TYR A 246 15.57 -21.01 5.43
C TYR A 246 15.48 -20.27 6.77
N LYS A 247 14.59 -20.69 7.68
CA LYS A 247 14.38 -20.06 9.01
C LYS A 247 14.17 -18.55 8.93
N MET A 248 13.42 -18.11 7.92
CA MET A 248 13.04 -16.72 7.75
C MET A 248 12.05 -16.28 8.83
N GLY A 249 11.96 -14.96 9.08
CA GLY A 249 11.02 -14.43 10.05
C GLY A 249 9.56 -14.76 9.70
N ILE A 250 8.72 -14.84 10.72
CA ILE A 250 7.29 -15.21 10.60
C ILE A 250 6.53 -14.24 9.67
N GLU A 251 6.99 -13.00 9.53
CA GLU A 251 6.44 -12.00 8.65
C GLU A 251 6.40 -12.45 7.18
N TYR A 252 7.40 -13.21 6.73
CA TYR A 252 7.46 -13.71 5.34
C TYR A 252 6.45 -14.84 5.08
N VAL A 253 6.02 -15.52 6.13
CA VAL A 253 4.97 -16.55 6.07
C VAL A 253 3.58 -15.91 6.11
N THR A 254 3.43 -14.86 6.91
CA THR A 254 2.13 -14.25 7.19
C THR A 254 1.72 -13.20 6.15
N THR A 255 2.66 -12.45 5.57
CA THR A 255 2.35 -11.39 4.60
C THR A 255 1.51 -11.88 3.42
N PRO A 256 1.81 -13.03 2.75
CA PRO A 256 0.96 -13.55 1.68
C PRO A 256 -0.48 -13.81 2.12
N ILE A 257 -0.67 -14.33 3.34
CA ILE A 257 -2.00 -14.63 3.89
C ILE A 257 -2.83 -13.36 3.99
N TYR A 258 -2.23 -12.23 4.37
CA TYR A 258 -2.93 -10.96 4.47
C TYR A 258 -3.42 -10.44 3.12
N TYR A 259 -2.68 -10.64 2.03
CA TYR A 259 -3.15 -10.28 0.69
C TYR A 259 -4.43 -11.05 0.32
N TYR A 260 -4.53 -12.34 0.69
CA TYR A 260 -5.74 -13.13 0.48
C TYR A 260 -6.90 -12.65 1.35
N LEU A 261 -6.64 -12.39 2.64
CA LEU A 261 -7.68 -11.89 3.54
C LEU A 261 -8.23 -10.54 3.08
N ILE A 262 -7.36 -9.65 2.60
CA ILE A 262 -7.78 -8.36 2.05
C ILE A 262 -8.62 -8.57 0.78
N ALA A 263 -8.15 -9.42 -0.13
CA ALA A 263 -8.90 -9.72 -1.36
C ALA A 263 -10.26 -10.37 -1.09
N PHE A 264 -10.35 -11.20 -0.03
CA PHE A 264 -11.61 -11.82 0.38
C PHE A 264 -12.56 -10.85 1.08
N ALA A 265 -12.02 -9.87 1.82
CA ALA A 265 -12.82 -8.88 2.55
C ALA A 265 -13.37 -7.76 1.65
N MET A 266 -12.80 -7.58 0.46
CA MET A 266 -13.25 -6.63 -0.57
C MET A 266 -14.35 -7.20 -1.44
#